data_003f800d876c6e049ad151b5efda93d9
#
_entry.id   003f800d876c6e049ad151b5efda93d9
#
_cell.length_a   1.000
_cell.length_b   1.000
_cell.length_c   1.000
_cell.angle_alpha   90.00
_cell.angle_beta   90.00
_cell.angle_gamma   90.00
#
_symmetry.space_group_name_H-M   'P 1'
#
loop_
_entity.id
_entity.type
_entity.pdbx_description
1 polymer ?
#
loop_
_entity_poly.entity_id
_entity_poly.type
_entity_poly.pdbx_seq_one_letter_code
_entity_poly.pdbx_strand_id
1 'polypeptide(L)'
;MYLVAEGIARGAHAGGFRRDGKTPYFKHVNQVADRLKGWDLKTIGILHDTLEDTKLKEDDLTDAGFPKHIIEGVKAMTKPEMEYFTYINKQILGNPVARLVKLADLACNIKGNKKPKQKAKYLKAQKILLAKAPKKKGKGMLMSDLSSGENQEPRRFHAIDPKSGDTFGVITCDGKKYAWGVIFTDYMRWFETRGEADHANRWNHGVVVPLKEIPYDEINYP
;
A
#
# COMPACT_ATOMS: atom_id res chain seq x y z
N MET A 1 -7.52 7.12 1.46
CA MET A 1 -6.52 6.40 2.26
C MET A 1 -5.10 6.94 2.06
N TYR A 2 -4.54 6.97 0.83
CA TYR A 2 -3.17 7.42 0.61
C TYR A 2 -2.90 8.86 1.06
N LEU A 3 -3.78 9.81 0.77
CA LEU A 3 -3.62 11.21 1.22
C LEU A 3 -3.67 11.36 2.74
N VAL A 4 -4.50 10.56 3.42
CA VAL A 4 -4.52 10.51 4.89
C VAL A 4 -3.17 9.99 5.40
N ALA A 5 -2.66 8.91 4.80
CA ALA A 5 -1.34 8.36 5.14
C ALA A 5 -0.21 9.37 4.89
N GLU A 6 -0.27 10.11 3.78
CA GLU A 6 0.69 11.17 3.46
C GLU A 6 0.67 12.27 4.52
N GLY A 7 -0.53 12.74 4.91
CA GLY A 7 -0.68 13.75 5.97
C GLY A 7 -0.10 13.28 7.30
N ILE A 8 -0.41 12.04 7.70
CA ILE A 8 0.12 11.43 8.92
C ILE A 8 1.64 11.30 8.86
N ALA A 9 2.20 10.76 7.77
CA ALA A 9 3.64 10.60 7.62
C ALA A 9 4.36 11.95 7.62
N ARG A 10 3.79 12.97 6.99
CA ARG A 10 4.32 14.34 6.97
C ARG A 10 4.34 14.95 8.36
N GLY A 11 3.27 14.80 9.12
CA GLY A 11 3.18 15.27 10.51
C GLY A 11 4.14 14.51 11.43
N ALA A 12 4.15 13.17 11.35
CA ALA A 12 4.98 12.31 12.18
C ALA A 12 6.48 12.54 12.01
N HIS A 13 6.93 12.80 10.77
CA HIS A 13 8.32 13.10 10.44
C HIS A 13 8.65 14.60 10.39
N ALA A 14 7.75 15.47 10.85
CA ALA A 14 7.97 16.91 10.86
C ALA A 14 9.23 17.27 11.70
N GLY A 15 10.10 18.12 11.14
CA GLY A 15 11.38 18.49 11.78
C GLY A 15 12.45 17.41 11.76
N GLY A 16 12.13 16.19 11.30
CA GLY A 16 13.10 15.11 11.14
C GLY A 16 13.94 15.26 9.86
N PHE A 17 15.21 14.91 9.95
CA PHE A 17 16.14 14.93 8.82
C PHE A 17 16.80 13.57 8.63
N ARG A 18 17.19 13.29 7.40
CA ARG A 18 18.05 12.15 7.06
C ARG A 18 19.45 12.35 7.68
N ARG A 19 20.26 11.28 7.67
CA ARG A 19 21.63 11.28 8.24
C ARG A 19 22.59 12.32 7.67
N ASP A 20 22.21 13.00 6.58
CA ASP A 20 22.95 14.13 6.03
C ASP A 20 22.67 15.46 6.75
N GLY A 21 21.72 15.47 7.68
CA GLY A 21 21.29 16.63 8.46
C GLY A 21 20.60 17.73 7.65
N LYS A 22 20.30 17.49 6.36
CA LYS A 22 19.77 18.51 5.44
C LYS A 22 18.49 18.05 4.73
N THR A 23 18.39 16.78 4.36
CA THR A 23 17.24 16.25 3.63
C THR A 23 16.11 15.93 4.61
N PRO A 24 14.92 16.55 4.50
CA PRO A 24 13.78 16.22 5.33
C PRO A 24 13.44 14.71 5.24
N TYR A 25 13.11 14.09 6.39
CA TYR A 25 12.85 12.65 6.44
C TYR A 25 11.63 12.27 5.58
N PHE A 26 10.59 13.10 5.59
CA PHE A 26 9.41 12.92 4.75
C PHE A 26 9.73 12.71 3.27
N LYS A 27 10.77 13.39 2.74
CA LYS A 27 11.21 13.22 1.35
C LYS A 27 11.62 11.77 1.06
N HIS A 28 12.18 11.06 2.04
CA HIS A 28 12.56 9.66 1.88
C HIS A 28 11.32 8.75 1.78
N VAL A 29 10.39 8.85 2.74
CA VAL A 29 9.20 7.99 2.74
C VAL A 29 8.34 8.23 1.50
N ASN A 30 8.26 9.48 1.03
CA ASN A 30 7.60 9.81 -0.23
C ASN A 30 8.30 9.16 -1.44
N GLN A 31 9.63 9.21 -1.52
CA GLN A 31 10.40 8.56 -2.59
C GLN A 31 10.24 7.03 -2.58
N VAL A 32 10.03 6.42 -1.42
CA VAL A 32 9.73 4.97 -1.30
C VAL A 32 8.34 4.69 -1.88
N ALA A 33 7.34 5.47 -1.49
CA ALA A 33 5.97 5.33 -2.00
C ALA A 33 5.89 5.51 -3.53
N ASP A 34 6.64 6.48 -4.09
CA ASP A 34 6.68 6.75 -5.54
C ASP A 34 7.25 5.58 -6.37
N ARG A 35 8.05 4.68 -5.77
CA ARG A 35 8.59 3.49 -6.41
C ARG A 35 7.64 2.31 -6.43
N LEU A 36 6.56 2.38 -5.68
CA LEU A 36 5.60 1.29 -5.52
C LEU A 36 4.40 1.48 -6.46
N LYS A 37 3.79 0.37 -6.86
CA LYS A 37 2.60 0.35 -7.70
C LYS A 37 1.41 -0.12 -6.87
N GLY A 38 0.25 0.51 -7.08
CA GLY A 38 -0.96 0.23 -6.31
C GLY A 38 -1.03 1.03 -5.01
N TRP A 39 -2.25 1.46 -4.65
CA TRP A 39 -2.48 2.40 -3.55
C TRP A 39 -2.11 1.81 -2.18
N ASP A 40 -2.36 0.53 -1.96
CA ASP A 40 -2.04 -0.13 -0.68
C ASP A 40 -0.53 -0.18 -0.45
N LEU A 41 0.25 -0.59 -1.47
CA LEU A 41 1.71 -0.58 -1.37
C LEU A 41 2.26 0.83 -1.17
N LYS A 42 1.71 1.84 -1.87
CA LYS A 42 2.10 3.24 -1.68
C LYS A 42 1.77 3.72 -0.27
N THR A 43 0.58 3.35 0.25
CA THR A 43 0.14 3.68 1.61
C THR A 43 1.07 3.06 2.65
N ILE A 44 1.41 1.78 2.50
CA ILE A 44 2.40 1.13 3.38
C ILE A 44 3.78 1.78 3.21
N GLY A 45 4.16 2.09 1.96
CA GLY A 45 5.45 2.71 1.65
C GLY A 45 5.63 4.10 2.25
N ILE A 46 4.59 4.94 2.30
CA ILE A 46 4.69 6.26 2.92
C ILE A 46 4.68 6.20 4.45
N LEU A 47 4.06 5.16 5.04
CA LEU A 47 3.98 4.94 6.48
C LEU A 47 5.09 4.03 7.04
N HIS A 48 5.94 3.42 6.21
CA HIS A 48 6.79 2.28 6.60
C HIS A 48 7.74 2.53 7.78
N ASP A 49 8.20 3.76 7.96
CA ASP A 49 9.11 4.15 9.06
C ASP A 49 8.36 4.86 10.22
N THR A 50 7.04 5.07 10.12
CA THR A 50 6.32 5.85 11.15
C THR A 50 6.30 5.17 12.51
N LEU A 51 6.10 3.85 12.57
CA LEU A 51 6.08 3.09 13.82
C LEU A 51 7.49 2.83 14.39
N GLU A 52 8.55 2.88 13.54
CA GLU A 52 9.94 2.65 13.99
C GLU A 52 10.60 3.97 14.43
N ASP A 53 10.40 5.06 13.67
CA ASP A 53 11.21 6.28 13.81
C ASP A 53 10.42 7.47 14.42
N THR A 54 9.13 7.28 14.78
CA THR A 54 8.31 8.37 15.34
C THR A 54 7.58 7.94 16.62
N LYS A 55 6.73 8.82 17.16
CA LYS A 55 5.90 8.54 18.35
C LYS A 55 4.60 7.80 18.00
N LEU A 56 4.28 7.62 16.73
CA LEU A 56 3.07 6.95 16.28
C LEU A 56 3.06 5.49 16.71
N LYS A 57 1.87 5.03 17.12
CA LYS A 57 1.59 3.64 17.51
C LYS A 57 0.60 3.02 16.52
N GLU A 58 0.43 1.72 16.64
CA GLU A 58 -0.53 0.94 15.85
C GLU A 58 -1.97 1.44 16.04
N ASP A 59 -2.34 1.79 17.29
CA ASP A 59 -3.66 2.30 17.62
C ASP A 59 -3.97 3.61 16.88
N ASP A 60 -2.98 4.51 16.70
CA ASP A 60 -3.15 5.74 15.94
C ASP A 60 -3.52 5.48 14.48
N LEU A 61 -2.96 4.42 13.89
CA LEU A 61 -3.31 4.00 12.52
C LEU A 61 -4.71 3.36 12.47
N THR A 62 -5.08 2.62 13.51
CA THR A 62 -6.42 2.03 13.64
C THR A 62 -7.47 3.13 13.77
N ASP A 63 -7.25 4.10 14.64
CA ASP A 63 -8.14 5.25 14.86
C ASP A 63 -8.26 6.14 13.62
N ALA A 64 -7.20 6.24 12.83
CA ALA A 64 -7.23 6.91 11.52
C ALA A 64 -8.01 6.12 10.44
N GLY A 65 -8.51 4.92 10.77
CA GLY A 65 -9.37 4.11 9.91
C GLY A 65 -8.62 3.32 8.85
N PHE A 66 -7.33 3.04 9.03
CA PHE A 66 -6.60 2.17 8.09
C PHE A 66 -7.08 0.72 8.20
N PRO A 67 -7.28 0.01 7.07
CA PRO A 67 -7.58 -1.40 7.07
C PRO A 67 -6.47 -2.22 7.71
N LYS A 68 -6.85 -3.33 8.35
CA LYS A 68 -5.92 -4.24 9.06
C LYS A 68 -4.71 -4.65 8.21
N HIS A 69 -4.90 -4.96 6.92
CA HIS A 69 -3.80 -5.36 6.03
C HIS A 69 -2.77 -4.25 5.78
N ILE A 70 -3.18 -2.97 5.80
CA ILE A 70 -2.26 -1.83 5.73
C ILE A 70 -1.44 -1.73 7.01
N ILE A 71 -2.12 -1.80 8.17
CA ILE A 71 -1.45 -1.74 9.48
C ILE A 71 -0.45 -2.89 9.64
N GLU A 72 -0.85 -4.11 9.28
CA GLU A 72 0.03 -5.28 9.28
C GLU A 72 1.22 -5.12 8.33
N GLY A 73 1.01 -4.49 7.17
CA GLY A 73 2.07 -4.16 6.23
C GLY A 73 3.09 -3.18 6.82
N VAL A 74 2.63 -2.14 7.51
CA VAL A 74 3.50 -1.17 8.19
C VAL A 74 4.24 -1.83 9.36
N LYS A 75 3.56 -2.65 10.18
CA LYS A 75 4.18 -3.44 11.26
C LYS A 75 5.27 -4.36 10.75
N ALA A 76 5.02 -5.02 9.62
CA ALA A 76 6.01 -5.91 9.02
C ALA A 76 7.28 -5.16 8.57
N MET A 77 7.18 -3.86 8.30
CA MET A 77 8.34 -3.00 8.00
C MET A 77 9.10 -2.54 9.24
N THR A 78 8.43 -2.47 10.40
CA THR A 78 9.03 -2.07 11.68
C THR A 78 9.98 -3.15 12.18
N LYS A 79 11.27 -2.80 12.35
CA LYS A 79 12.27 -3.77 12.80
C LYS A 79 12.19 -3.96 14.32
N PRO A 80 11.91 -5.17 14.83
CA PRO A 80 11.98 -5.44 16.26
C PRO A 80 13.42 -5.43 16.75
N GLU A 81 13.62 -5.58 18.06
CA GLU A 81 14.95 -5.65 18.67
C GLU A 81 15.68 -6.93 18.29
N MET A 82 16.22 -6.96 17.07
CA MET A 82 16.99 -8.07 16.51
C MET A 82 18.05 -7.59 15.52
N GLU A 83 19.00 -8.50 15.21
CA GLU A 83 20.03 -8.24 14.20
C GLU A 83 19.41 -8.02 12.82
N TYR A 84 20.01 -7.11 12.03
CA TYR A 84 19.45 -6.64 10.77
C TYR A 84 19.22 -7.74 9.72
N PHE A 85 20.18 -8.64 9.52
CA PHE A 85 19.99 -9.72 8.54
C PHE A 85 19.06 -10.83 9.03
N THR A 86 18.92 -10.98 10.35
CA THR A 86 17.89 -11.84 10.95
C THR A 86 16.51 -11.28 10.64
N TYR A 87 16.30 -9.97 10.80
CA TYR A 87 15.06 -9.28 10.40
C TYR A 87 14.78 -9.48 8.91
N ILE A 88 15.75 -9.23 8.02
CA ILE A 88 15.59 -9.43 6.57
C ILE A 88 15.16 -10.86 6.23
N ASN A 89 15.79 -11.87 6.85
CA ASN A 89 15.52 -13.28 6.52
C ASN A 89 14.23 -13.83 7.16
N LYS A 90 13.91 -13.43 8.39
CA LYS A 90 12.77 -14.00 9.13
C LYS A 90 11.47 -13.23 8.91
N GLN A 91 11.52 -11.91 8.83
CA GLN A 91 10.32 -11.07 8.78
C GLN A 91 10.01 -10.55 7.38
N ILE A 92 11.01 -9.98 6.69
CA ILE A 92 10.79 -9.36 5.38
C ILE A 92 10.68 -10.40 4.26
N LEU A 93 11.57 -11.39 4.24
CA LEU A 93 11.65 -12.31 3.11
C LEU A 93 10.40 -13.16 2.91
N GLY A 94 9.76 -13.58 4.01
CA GLY A 94 8.54 -14.39 4.01
C GLY A 94 7.26 -13.58 3.79
N ASN A 95 7.32 -12.24 3.82
CA ASN A 95 6.16 -11.37 3.64
C ASN A 95 6.25 -10.66 2.29
N PRO A 96 5.41 -11.01 1.29
CA PRO A 96 5.49 -10.45 -0.06
C PRO A 96 5.33 -8.92 -0.09
N VAL A 97 4.43 -8.36 0.73
CA VAL A 97 4.17 -6.91 0.82
C VAL A 97 5.37 -6.19 1.41
N ALA A 98 5.81 -6.60 2.60
CA ALA A 98 6.98 -6.02 3.27
C ALA A 98 8.24 -6.12 2.39
N ARG A 99 8.38 -7.21 1.64
CA ARG A 99 9.49 -7.41 0.73
C ARG A 99 9.51 -6.40 -0.42
N LEU A 100 8.36 -6.12 -1.04
CA LEU A 100 8.26 -5.11 -2.10
C LEU A 100 8.58 -3.72 -1.56
N VAL A 101 8.00 -3.36 -0.42
CA VAL A 101 8.25 -2.07 0.24
C VAL A 101 9.72 -1.95 0.65
N LYS A 102 10.30 -3.02 1.23
CA LYS A 102 11.73 -3.02 1.63
C LYS A 102 12.69 -2.94 0.45
N LEU A 103 12.35 -3.52 -0.69
CA LEU A 103 13.14 -3.35 -1.92
C LEU A 103 13.12 -1.90 -2.41
N ALA A 104 11.98 -1.21 -2.34
CA ALA A 104 11.86 0.21 -2.67
C ALA A 104 12.65 1.09 -1.69
N ASP A 105 12.55 0.83 -0.38
CA ASP A 105 13.33 1.50 0.67
C ASP A 105 14.84 1.32 0.46
N LEU A 106 15.29 0.08 0.24
CA LEU A 106 16.70 -0.22 -0.03
C LEU A 106 17.22 0.52 -1.27
N ALA A 107 16.44 0.60 -2.34
CA ALA A 107 16.82 1.34 -3.53
C ALA A 107 17.02 2.84 -3.25
N CYS A 108 16.15 3.46 -2.44
CA CYS A 108 16.30 4.84 -1.98
C CYS A 108 17.54 5.01 -1.10
N ASN A 109 17.74 4.10 -0.16
CA ASN A 109 18.86 4.11 0.77
C ASN A 109 20.22 3.90 0.07
N ILE A 110 20.31 3.02 -0.91
CA ILE A 110 21.53 2.80 -1.71
C ILE A 110 21.89 4.04 -2.52
N LYS A 111 20.89 4.67 -3.16
CA LYS A 111 21.10 5.89 -3.96
C LYS A 111 21.56 7.08 -3.11
N GLY A 112 20.98 7.26 -1.93
CA GLY A 112 21.26 8.41 -1.04
C GLY A 112 22.47 8.22 -0.13
N ASN A 113 23.08 7.03 -0.05
CA ASN A 113 24.11 6.75 0.93
C ASN A 113 25.53 6.92 0.38
N LYS A 114 26.30 7.83 0.99
CA LYS A 114 27.73 8.10 0.66
C LYS A 114 28.69 7.22 1.46
N LYS A 115 28.24 6.48 2.51
CA LYS A 115 29.12 5.65 3.35
C LYS A 115 29.26 4.24 2.76
N PRO A 116 30.45 3.82 2.29
CA PRO A 116 30.64 2.55 1.57
C PRO A 116 30.17 1.31 2.36
N LYS A 117 30.52 1.25 3.66
CA LYS A 117 30.13 0.14 4.56
C LYS A 117 28.61 -0.02 4.69
N GLN A 118 27.91 1.10 4.84
CA GLN A 118 26.44 1.08 4.93
C GLN A 118 25.79 0.72 3.60
N LYS A 119 26.32 1.26 2.48
CA LYS A 119 25.86 0.91 1.13
C LYS A 119 26.03 -0.57 0.85
N ALA A 120 27.18 -1.18 1.22
CA ALA A 120 27.41 -2.61 1.09
C ALA A 120 26.42 -3.46 1.89
N LYS A 121 26.04 -3.04 3.12
CA LYS A 121 25.00 -3.67 3.93
C LYS A 121 23.65 -3.68 3.20
N TYR A 122 23.24 -2.57 2.61
CA TYR A 122 21.97 -2.46 1.88
C TYR A 122 21.97 -3.27 0.57
N LEU A 123 23.08 -3.27 -0.17
CA LEU A 123 23.24 -4.11 -1.37
C LEU A 123 23.16 -5.60 -1.05
N LYS A 124 23.76 -6.04 0.07
CA LYS A 124 23.65 -7.43 0.53
C LYS A 124 22.20 -7.80 0.86
N ALA A 125 21.46 -6.93 1.58
CA ALA A 125 20.06 -7.15 1.89
C ALA A 125 19.20 -7.21 0.62
N GLN A 126 19.40 -6.28 -0.33
CA GLN A 126 18.72 -6.26 -1.62
C GLN A 126 18.97 -7.57 -2.40
N LYS A 127 20.22 -8.05 -2.44
CA LYS A 127 20.58 -9.32 -3.09
C LYS A 127 19.84 -10.51 -2.47
N ILE A 128 19.73 -10.57 -1.13
CA ILE A 128 18.98 -11.62 -0.42
C ILE A 128 17.51 -11.59 -0.85
N LEU A 129 16.88 -10.42 -0.84
CA LEU A 129 15.47 -10.28 -1.17
C LEU A 129 15.19 -10.59 -2.64
N LEU A 130 16.09 -10.26 -3.56
CA LEU A 130 15.95 -10.56 -4.99
C LEU A 130 16.21 -12.04 -5.31
N ALA A 131 17.24 -12.66 -4.71
CA ALA A 131 17.63 -14.03 -5.03
C ALA A 131 16.58 -15.07 -4.64
N LYS A 132 15.83 -14.82 -3.56
CA LYS A 132 14.75 -15.70 -3.07
C LYS A 132 13.36 -15.25 -3.54
N ALA A 133 13.28 -14.40 -4.58
CA ALA A 133 12.02 -14.14 -5.25
C ALA A 133 11.45 -15.46 -5.79
N PRO A 134 10.18 -15.80 -5.57
CA PRO A 134 9.62 -16.96 -6.23
C PRO A 134 9.88 -16.79 -7.73
N LYS A 135 10.53 -17.77 -8.36
CA LYS A 135 10.72 -17.78 -9.81
C LYS A 135 9.32 -17.73 -10.39
N LYS A 136 9.03 -16.75 -11.27
CA LYS A 136 7.78 -16.67 -12.03
C LYS A 136 7.57 -18.00 -12.75
N LYS A 137 6.86 -18.94 -12.16
CA LYS A 137 6.08 -19.93 -12.88
C LYS A 137 4.76 -19.25 -13.16
N GLY A 138 4.53 -18.92 -14.41
CA GLY A 138 3.41 -18.26 -15.03
C GLY A 138 2.20 -17.90 -14.14
N LYS A 139 1.86 -16.69 -14.13
CA LYS A 139 0.80 -15.83 -13.57
C LYS A 139 1.33 -14.94 -12.46
N GLY A 140 1.28 -13.64 -12.71
CA GLY A 140 1.63 -12.64 -11.71
C GLY A 140 0.72 -12.79 -10.49
N MET A 141 1.32 -12.89 -9.31
CA MET A 141 0.63 -12.80 -8.04
C MET A 141 0.12 -11.36 -7.90
N LEU A 142 -1.17 -11.16 -8.02
CA LEU A 142 -1.83 -9.89 -7.78
C LEU A 142 -1.97 -9.67 -6.27
N MET A 143 -2.07 -8.42 -5.84
CA MET A 143 -2.29 -8.06 -4.43
C MET A 143 -3.58 -8.67 -3.84
N SER A 144 -4.53 -9.12 -4.69
CA SER A 144 -5.70 -9.90 -4.32
C SER A 144 -5.37 -11.25 -3.67
N ASP A 145 -4.19 -11.80 -3.91
CA ASP A 145 -3.76 -13.10 -3.35
C ASP A 145 -3.35 -13.02 -1.88
N LEU A 146 -3.33 -11.81 -1.31
CA LEU A 146 -2.89 -11.54 0.06
C LEU A 146 -4.05 -11.28 1.04
N SER A 147 -5.28 -11.15 0.55
CA SER A 147 -6.45 -11.00 1.39
C SER A 147 -7.21 -12.33 1.45
N SER A 148 -7.19 -12.97 2.62
CA SER A 148 -8.02 -14.12 3.03
C SER A 148 -8.04 -15.32 2.08
N GLY A 149 -7.65 -16.46 2.57
CA GLY A 149 -7.55 -17.80 2.02
C GLY A 149 -8.74 -18.39 1.26
N GLU A 150 -9.21 -17.73 0.21
CA GLU A 150 -10.03 -18.32 -0.83
C GLU A 150 -9.54 -17.80 -2.19
N ASN A 151 -9.15 -18.72 -3.09
CA ASN A 151 -8.79 -18.47 -4.49
C ASN A 151 -10.01 -17.94 -5.27
N GLN A 152 -10.41 -16.68 -5.07
CA GLN A 152 -11.41 -16.06 -5.91
C GLN A 152 -10.71 -15.19 -6.97
N GLU A 153 -11.11 -15.38 -8.24
CA GLU A 153 -10.63 -14.55 -9.34
C GLU A 153 -11.02 -13.07 -9.11
N PRO A 154 -10.13 -12.11 -9.43
CA PRO A 154 -10.44 -10.69 -9.27
C PRO A 154 -11.66 -10.32 -10.14
N ARG A 155 -12.64 -9.64 -9.53
CA ARG A 155 -13.84 -9.17 -10.23
C ARG A 155 -13.66 -7.73 -10.67
N ARG A 156 -14.25 -7.37 -11.79
CA ARG A 156 -14.23 -6.02 -12.35
C ARG A 156 -15.63 -5.43 -12.38
N PHE A 157 -15.72 -4.13 -12.15
CA PHE A 157 -16.98 -3.42 -12.10
C PHE A 157 -16.87 -2.07 -12.83
N HIS A 158 -17.93 -1.69 -13.55
CA HIS A 158 -18.16 -0.31 -13.95
C HIS A 158 -18.71 0.49 -12.79
N ALA A 159 -18.09 1.63 -12.48
CA ALA A 159 -18.70 2.64 -11.61
C ALA A 159 -19.62 3.52 -12.47
N ILE A 160 -20.90 3.51 -12.18
CA ILE A 160 -21.94 4.16 -13.00
C ILE A 160 -22.36 5.49 -12.36
N ASP A 161 -22.42 6.56 -13.16
CA ASP A 161 -23.02 7.82 -12.74
C ASP A 161 -24.53 7.62 -12.53
N PRO A 162 -25.04 7.82 -11.31
CA PRO A 162 -26.46 7.61 -11.03
C PRO A 162 -27.38 8.62 -11.73
N LYS A 163 -26.85 9.71 -12.30
CA LYS A 163 -27.64 10.74 -13.02
C LYS A 163 -27.64 10.52 -14.53
N SER A 164 -26.47 10.28 -15.13
CA SER A 164 -26.35 10.12 -16.59
C SER A 164 -26.42 8.66 -17.04
N GLY A 165 -26.09 7.71 -16.16
CA GLY A 165 -25.91 6.31 -16.51
C GLY A 165 -24.55 5.99 -17.15
N ASP A 166 -23.68 6.99 -17.30
CA ASP A 166 -22.36 6.81 -17.91
C ASP A 166 -21.39 6.12 -16.96
N THR A 167 -20.35 5.51 -17.55
CA THR A 167 -19.28 4.86 -16.78
C THR A 167 -18.21 5.87 -16.39
N PHE A 168 -17.97 6.03 -15.08
CA PHE A 168 -16.85 6.83 -14.55
C PHE A 168 -15.50 6.13 -14.72
N GLY A 169 -15.47 4.79 -14.70
CA GLY A 169 -14.27 4.01 -14.80
C GLY A 169 -14.46 2.54 -14.47
N VAL A 170 -13.40 1.77 -14.60
CA VAL A 170 -13.36 0.34 -14.28
C VAL A 170 -12.58 0.12 -13.00
N ILE A 171 -13.17 -0.65 -12.08
CA ILE A 171 -12.57 -1.01 -10.80
C ILE A 171 -12.30 -2.51 -10.79
N THR A 172 -11.16 -2.91 -10.26
CA THR A 172 -10.83 -4.31 -10.00
C THR A 172 -10.82 -4.55 -8.49
N CYS A 173 -11.61 -5.49 -8.02
CA CYS A 173 -11.74 -5.86 -6.62
C CYS A 173 -11.18 -7.25 -6.33
N ASP A 174 -11.07 -7.59 -5.04
CA ASP A 174 -10.46 -8.79 -4.46
C ASP A 174 -11.27 -10.10 -4.63
N GLY A 175 -12.07 -10.21 -5.67
CA GLY A 175 -12.94 -11.38 -5.91
C GLY A 175 -14.29 -11.33 -5.19
N LYS A 176 -14.47 -10.42 -4.21
CA LYS A 176 -15.77 -10.22 -3.56
C LYS A 176 -16.76 -9.52 -4.46
N LYS A 177 -18.04 -9.76 -4.24
CA LYS A 177 -19.11 -9.10 -4.97
C LYS A 177 -19.50 -7.80 -4.30
N TYR A 178 -19.25 -6.69 -4.97
CA TYR A 178 -19.63 -5.36 -4.51
C TYR A 178 -20.73 -4.78 -5.40
N ALA A 179 -21.65 -4.04 -4.82
CA ALA A 179 -22.76 -3.42 -5.55
C ALA A 179 -22.70 -1.88 -5.54
N TRP A 180 -21.93 -1.29 -4.64
CA TRP A 180 -21.86 0.17 -4.45
C TRP A 180 -20.44 0.65 -4.26
N GLY A 181 -20.13 1.81 -4.81
CA GLY A 181 -18.89 2.53 -4.60
C GLY A 181 -19.13 3.92 -4.03
N VAL A 182 -18.15 4.46 -3.33
CA VAL A 182 -18.11 5.89 -2.97
C VAL A 182 -16.89 6.49 -3.64
N ILE A 183 -17.10 7.43 -4.55
CA ILE A 183 -16.05 8.19 -5.23
C ILE A 183 -15.76 9.43 -4.38
N PHE A 184 -14.55 9.52 -3.88
CA PHE A 184 -13.97 10.70 -3.28
C PHE A 184 -13.07 11.41 -4.31
N THR A 185 -12.58 12.59 -4.01
CA THR A 185 -11.76 13.39 -4.94
C THR A 185 -10.57 12.61 -5.51
N ASP A 186 -9.95 11.74 -4.73
CA ASP A 186 -8.68 11.10 -5.06
C ASP A 186 -8.66 9.58 -4.92
N TYR A 187 -9.76 8.96 -4.46
CA TYR A 187 -9.89 7.52 -4.30
C TYR A 187 -11.35 7.06 -4.32
N MET A 188 -11.56 5.75 -4.47
CA MET A 188 -12.87 5.12 -4.37
C MET A 188 -12.84 3.99 -3.33
N ARG A 189 -13.95 3.82 -2.61
CA ARG A 189 -14.22 2.65 -1.75
C ARG A 189 -15.44 1.92 -2.27
N TRP A 190 -15.50 0.61 -2.07
CA TRP A 190 -16.60 -0.26 -2.51
C TRP A 190 -17.22 -1.01 -1.35
N PHE A 191 -18.50 -1.33 -1.48
CA PHE A 191 -19.36 -1.85 -0.44
C PHE A 191 -20.33 -2.85 -1.01
N GLU A 192 -20.77 -3.83 -0.23
CA GLU A 192 -21.76 -4.83 -0.64
C GLU A 192 -23.16 -4.20 -0.67
N THR A 193 -23.44 -3.25 0.21
CA THR A 193 -24.73 -2.58 0.33
C THR A 193 -24.64 -1.05 0.19
N ARG A 194 -25.74 -0.45 -0.27
CA ARG A 194 -25.87 1.01 -0.33
C ARG A 194 -25.77 1.65 1.08
N GLY A 195 -26.34 0.98 2.09
CA GLY A 195 -26.30 1.49 3.48
C GLY A 195 -24.88 1.65 4.01
N GLU A 196 -23.98 0.70 3.71
CA GLU A 196 -22.56 0.79 4.07
C GLU A 196 -21.87 1.93 3.31
N ALA A 197 -22.15 2.10 2.02
CA ALA A 197 -21.63 3.19 1.21
C ALA A 197 -22.09 4.57 1.72
N ASP A 198 -23.39 4.72 2.01
CA ASP A 198 -23.96 5.95 2.56
C ASP A 198 -23.39 6.27 3.97
N HIS A 199 -23.19 5.23 4.81
CA HIS A 199 -22.56 5.38 6.12
C HIS A 199 -21.10 5.84 6.00
N ALA A 200 -20.33 5.22 5.12
CA ALA A 200 -18.94 5.59 4.86
C ALA A 200 -18.79 7.00 4.28
N ASN A 201 -19.80 7.48 3.55
CA ASN A 201 -19.82 8.81 2.94
C ASN A 201 -20.32 9.93 3.85
N ARG A 202 -20.89 9.61 5.02
CA ARG A 202 -21.60 10.58 5.89
C ARG A 202 -20.83 11.86 6.20
N TRP A 203 -19.50 11.76 6.27
CA TRP A 203 -18.63 12.88 6.65
C TRP A 203 -17.63 13.32 5.57
N ASN A 204 -17.59 12.65 4.42
CA ASN A 204 -16.50 12.81 3.45
C ASN A 204 -16.93 13.40 2.10
N HIS A 205 -18.21 13.76 1.93
CA HIS A 205 -18.75 14.42 0.73
C HIS A 205 -18.41 13.73 -0.61
N GLY A 206 -18.21 12.41 -0.61
CA GLY A 206 -18.02 11.63 -1.83
C GLY A 206 -19.35 11.40 -2.59
N VAL A 207 -19.27 10.87 -3.78
CA VAL A 207 -20.43 10.46 -4.59
C VAL A 207 -20.65 8.96 -4.45
N VAL A 208 -21.83 8.57 -3.96
CA VAL A 208 -22.23 7.15 -3.88
C VAL A 208 -22.72 6.71 -5.25
N VAL A 209 -22.10 5.69 -5.82
CA VAL A 209 -22.39 5.18 -7.17
C VAL A 209 -22.69 3.69 -7.16
N PRO A 210 -23.61 3.20 -8.00
CA PRO A 210 -23.80 1.78 -8.22
C PRO A 210 -22.61 1.19 -9.00
N LEU A 211 -22.28 -0.08 -8.71
CA LEU A 211 -21.25 -0.85 -9.41
C LEU A 211 -21.94 -1.94 -10.24
N LYS A 212 -21.60 -2.03 -11.53
CA LYS A 212 -22.06 -3.07 -12.42
C LYS A 212 -20.89 -4.00 -12.75
N GLU A 213 -21.02 -5.29 -12.42
CA GLU A 213 -20.00 -6.29 -12.72
C GLU A 213 -19.81 -6.44 -14.24
N ILE A 214 -18.56 -6.55 -14.68
CA ILE A 214 -18.20 -6.74 -16.08
C ILE A 214 -17.81 -8.22 -16.25
N PRO A 215 -18.47 -9.00 -17.12
CA PRO A 215 -18.06 -10.34 -17.46
C PRO A 215 -16.63 -10.35 -18.03
N TYR A 216 -15.88 -11.42 -17.76
CA TYR A 216 -14.46 -11.53 -18.11
C TYR A 216 -14.20 -11.52 -19.62
N ASP A 217 -15.18 -11.89 -20.42
CA ASP A 217 -15.17 -12.01 -21.87
C ASP A 217 -15.49 -10.69 -22.62
N GLU A 218 -16.00 -9.68 -21.94
CA GLU A 218 -16.30 -8.37 -22.55
C GLU A 218 -15.13 -7.36 -22.53
N ILE A 219 -13.91 -7.82 -22.20
CA ILE A 219 -12.76 -6.91 -22.04
C ILE A 219 -12.01 -6.80 -23.36
N ASN A 220 -12.41 -5.87 -24.21
CA ASN A 220 -11.59 -5.37 -25.27
C ASN A 220 -10.59 -4.33 -24.69
N TYR A 221 -9.29 -4.66 -24.72
CA TYR A 221 -8.24 -3.67 -24.52
C TYR A 221 -8.15 -2.84 -25.83
N PRO A 222 -8.10 -1.50 -25.75
CA PRO A 222 -7.67 -0.69 -26.87
C PRO A 222 -6.18 -0.86 -27.15
#